data_1e1ad7c955a0782ac6cc078010112c05
#
_entry.id   1e1ad7c955a0782ac6cc078010112c05
#
_cell.length_a   1.000
_cell.length_b   1.000
_cell.length_c   1.000
_cell.angle_alpha   90.00
_cell.angle_beta   90.00
_cell.angle_gamma   90.00
#
_symmetry.space_group_name_H-M   'P 1'
#
loop_
_entity.id
_entity.type
_entity.pdbx_description
1 polymer ?
#
loop_
_entity_poly.entity_id
_entity_poly.type
_entity_poly.pdbx_seq_one_letter_code
_entity_poly.pdbx_strand_id
1 'polypeptide(L)'
;MLNERAQILLKTLVERYIGDGQPVGSRTLQQYSGLDVSSATIRNVMADLEDIGLVSSPHISAGRVPTGMAYRLFIDTMLVTKPLDSARVQQMEHQLQPDNPSRLIAQASNMLSELTHFAGVVATARRSAITVRQIEFLRLGEKRVLLIIVMPDGEVENRVLSMERDYTQSQLTEAGNFLNQHYIGCSFSQIRENLRGELRQLHQDMSALMAAALAAGDEASAKQSGDYVISGEHHLLHVDDLSADMGCLRKLFNLFEQKTELLQLLEASRKGQGIHIFVGAESGLASLEECSVITAPYSADGQVVGTLAVVGPRRMDYERVIPIVDITARLLGNALSQN
;
A
#
# COMPACT_ATOMS: atom_id res chain seq x y z
N MET A 1 13.61 -0.61 30.77
CA MET A 1 12.30 0.10 30.70
C MET A 1 12.50 1.52 31.16
N LEU A 2 11.89 2.49 30.51
CA LEU A 2 11.90 3.88 30.93
C LEU A 2 11.13 4.00 32.25
N ASN A 3 11.63 4.84 33.18
CA ASN A 3 10.86 5.19 34.36
C ASN A 3 9.67 6.09 33.97
N GLU A 4 8.66 6.16 34.83
CA GLU A 4 7.41 6.89 34.57
C GLU A 4 7.65 8.37 34.21
N ARG A 5 8.60 9.02 34.85
CA ARG A 5 8.97 10.41 34.56
C ARG A 5 9.54 10.58 33.16
N ALA A 6 10.43 9.66 32.71
CA ALA A 6 10.99 9.69 31.38
C ALA A 6 9.92 9.40 30.31
N GLN A 7 8.96 8.52 30.60
CA GLN A 7 7.83 8.26 29.70
C GLN A 7 6.96 9.49 29.51
N ILE A 8 6.59 10.20 30.60
CA ILE A 8 5.79 11.43 30.54
C ILE A 8 6.54 12.52 29.74
N LEU A 9 7.83 12.70 30.00
CA LEU A 9 8.64 13.70 29.28
C LEU A 9 8.80 13.35 27.80
N LEU A 10 9.04 12.08 27.46
CA LEU A 10 9.11 11.63 26.08
C LEU A 10 7.78 11.80 25.36
N LYS A 11 6.67 11.40 25.98
CA LYS A 11 5.32 11.60 25.44
C LYS A 11 5.07 13.08 25.14
N THR A 12 5.29 13.94 26.11
CA THR A 12 5.11 15.39 25.95
C THR A 12 6.02 15.96 24.85
N LEU A 13 7.25 15.48 24.75
CA LEU A 13 8.19 15.89 23.70
C LEU A 13 7.68 15.53 22.31
N VAL A 14 7.25 14.27 22.12
CA VAL A 14 6.71 13.78 20.84
C VAL A 14 5.43 14.54 20.46
N GLU A 15 4.47 14.68 21.37
CA GLU A 15 3.22 15.41 21.11
C GLU A 15 3.47 16.87 20.73
N ARG A 16 4.39 17.55 21.42
CA ARG A 16 4.75 18.94 21.07
C ARG A 16 5.45 19.04 19.73
N TYR A 17 6.38 18.14 19.46
CA TYR A 17 7.09 18.13 18.20
C TYR A 17 6.15 17.81 17.03
N ILE A 18 5.17 16.92 17.21
CA ILE A 18 4.12 16.66 16.20
C ILE A 18 3.35 17.95 15.92
N GLY A 19 2.95 18.70 16.95
CA GLY A 19 2.17 19.93 16.78
C GLY A 19 2.95 21.08 16.15
N ASP A 20 4.14 21.36 16.67
CA ASP A 20 4.86 22.61 16.39
C ASP A 20 5.99 22.44 15.36
N GLY A 21 6.53 21.22 15.16
CA GLY A 21 7.67 20.93 14.28
C GLY A 21 9.00 21.53 14.76
N GLN A 22 9.04 22.09 15.95
CA GLN A 22 10.22 22.77 16.49
C GLN A 22 10.89 21.94 17.58
N PRO A 23 12.23 21.94 17.67
CA PRO A 23 12.93 21.26 18.75
C PRO A 23 12.43 21.67 20.13
N VAL A 24 12.10 20.68 20.97
CA VAL A 24 11.46 20.91 22.28
C VAL A 24 12.50 21.14 23.37
N GLY A 25 12.46 22.27 24.01
CA GLY A 25 13.37 22.64 25.10
C GLY A 25 12.91 22.18 26.48
N SER A 26 13.84 22.12 27.45
CA SER A 26 13.51 21.73 28.85
C SER A 26 12.49 22.66 29.53
N ARG A 27 12.44 23.94 29.17
CA ARG A 27 11.44 24.89 29.69
C ARG A 27 10.03 24.56 29.16
N THR A 28 9.93 24.24 27.88
CA THR A 28 8.68 23.80 27.25
C THR A 28 8.16 22.53 27.93
N LEU A 29 9.04 21.54 28.11
CA LEU A 29 8.69 20.30 28.81
C LEU A 29 8.26 20.56 30.27
N GLN A 30 8.91 21.47 30.98
CA GLN A 30 8.52 21.85 32.35
C GLN A 30 7.10 22.42 32.39
N GLN A 31 6.75 23.23 31.39
CA GLN A 31 5.44 23.87 31.32
C GLN A 31 4.31 22.89 30.97
N TYR A 32 4.57 21.91 30.13
CA TYR A 32 3.51 21.06 29.52
C TYR A 32 3.48 19.61 30.02
N SER A 33 4.53 19.12 30.69
CA SER A 33 4.56 17.74 31.19
C SER A 33 3.70 17.47 32.42
N GLY A 34 3.25 18.51 33.10
CA GLY A 34 2.55 18.39 34.41
C GLY A 34 3.41 17.87 35.56
N LEU A 35 4.73 17.72 35.33
CA LEU A 35 5.66 17.25 36.35
C LEU A 35 6.18 18.44 37.20
N ASP A 36 6.14 18.29 38.49
CA ASP A 36 6.73 19.25 39.43
C ASP A 36 8.23 18.97 39.61
N VAL A 37 9.02 19.31 38.60
CA VAL A 37 10.48 19.11 38.55
C VAL A 37 11.19 20.31 37.95
N SER A 38 12.44 20.54 38.37
CA SER A 38 13.24 21.63 37.85
C SER A 38 13.62 21.41 36.37
N SER A 39 13.86 22.52 35.66
CA SER A 39 14.37 22.43 34.26
C SER A 39 15.75 21.75 34.17
N ALA A 40 16.53 21.76 35.25
CA ALA A 40 17.80 21.03 35.34
C ALA A 40 17.57 19.53 35.40
N THR A 41 16.61 19.08 36.20
CA THR A 41 16.21 17.64 36.24
C THR A 41 15.70 17.15 34.88
N ILE A 42 14.90 17.99 34.19
CA ILE A 42 14.42 17.65 32.83
C ILE A 42 15.59 17.52 31.85
N ARG A 43 16.59 18.40 31.92
CA ARG A 43 17.78 18.32 31.07
C ARG A 43 18.53 17.00 31.28
N ASN A 44 18.67 16.54 32.52
CA ASN A 44 19.32 15.27 32.81
C ASN A 44 18.52 14.09 32.16
N VAL A 45 17.20 14.08 32.36
CA VAL A 45 16.36 13.03 31.71
C VAL A 45 16.43 13.11 30.18
N MET A 46 16.48 14.31 29.60
CA MET A 46 16.64 14.46 28.15
C MET A 46 18.00 13.96 27.66
N ALA A 47 19.07 14.13 28.47
CA ALA A 47 20.39 13.56 28.16
C ALA A 47 20.33 12.02 28.22
N ASP A 48 19.71 11.44 29.25
CA ASP A 48 19.51 9.98 29.35
C ASP A 48 18.72 9.44 28.13
N LEU A 49 17.67 10.16 27.69
CA LEU A 49 16.88 9.79 26.51
C LEU A 49 17.69 9.91 25.21
N GLU A 50 18.62 10.86 25.13
CA GLU A 50 19.54 11.02 24.01
C GLU A 50 20.58 9.89 23.97
N ASP A 51 21.15 9.54 25.10
CA ASP A 51 22.13 8.44 25.23
C ASP A 51 21.56 7.09 24.80
N ILE A 52 20.27 6.84 25.01
CA ILE A 52 19.59 5.63 24.55
C ILE A 52 18.98 5.78 23.13
N GLY A 53 19.20 6.91 22.45
CA GLY A 53 18.82 7.13 21.07
C GLY A 53 17.34 7.44 20.82
N LEU A 54 16.57 7.78 21.85
CA LEU A 54 15.16 8.15 21.69
C LEU A 54 14.97 9.60 21.24
N VAL A 55 15.89 10.48 21.58
CA VAL A 55 15.88 11.86 21.12
C VAL A 55 17.24 12.25 20.56
N SER A 56 17.29 13.29 19.75
CA SER A 56 18.54 13.83 19.22
C SER A 56 18.55 15.36 19.29
N SER A 57 19.74 15.95 19.26
CA SER A 57 19.93 17.39 19.21
C SER A 57 20.31 17.82 17.81
N PRO A 58 19.48 18.61 17.08
CA PRO A 58 19.86 19.10 15.77
C PRO A 58 21.07 20.06 15.82
N HIS A 59 21.21 20.82 16.91
CA HIS A 59 22.32 21.77 17.16
C HIS A 59 22.62 21.88 18.66
N ILE A 60 23.84 22.28 19.02
CA ILE A 60 24.37 22.32 20.39
C ILE A 60 23.49 23.13 21.37
N SER A 61 22.77 24.16 20.90
CA SER A 61 21.89 25.01 21.70
C SER A 61 20.38 24.78 21.44
N ALA A 62 20.04 23.86 20.54
CA ALA A 62 18.67 23.55 20.22
C ALA A 62 18.03 22.66 21.31
N GLY A 63 16.68 22.60 21.33
CA GLY A 63 15.97 21.59 22.06
C GLY A 63 16.27 20.19 21.55
N ARG A 64 15.42 19.23 21.87
CA ARG A 64 15.51 17.85 21.38
C ARG A 64 14.40 17.56 20.39
N VAL A 65 14.71 16.71 19.42
CA VAL A 65 13.74 16.17 18.44
C VAL A 65 13.62 14.65 18.63
N PRO A 66 12.43 14.06 18.44
CA PRO A 66 12.26 12.63 18.58
C PRO A 66 12.92 11.90 17.37
N THR A 67 13.47 10.74 17.64
CA THR A 67 13.99 9.82 16.61
C THR A 67 12.87 8.87 16.12
N GLY A 68 13.11 8.08 15.08
CA GLY A 68 12.18 7.02 14.65
C GLY A 68 11.85 6.04 15.78
N MET A 69 12.83 5.73 16.63
CA MET A 69 12.65 4.86 17.81
C MET A 69 11.71 5.51 18.86
N ALA A 70 11.76 6.83 19.03
CA ALA A 70 10.84 7.53 19.91
C ALA A 70 9.41 7.47 19.39
N TYR A 71 9.19 7.69 18.11
CA TYR A 71 7.87 7.56 17.51
C TYR A 71 7.32 6.13 17.62
N ARG A 72 8.14 5.11 17.41
CA ARG A 72 7.74 3.72 17.60
C ARG A 72 7.30 3.46 19.03
N LEU A 73 8.13 3.83 20.01
CA LEU A 73 7.80 3.65 21.41
C LEU A 73 6.53 4.44 21.82
N PHE A 74 6.38 5.65 21.31
CA PHE A 74 5.18 6.47 21.53
C PHE A 74 3.93 5.79 21.00
N ILE A 75 3.97 5.31 19.74
CA ILE A 75 2.83 4.64 19.10
C ILE A 75 2.44 3.37 19.86
N ASP A 76 3.42 2.55 20.22
CA ASP A 76 3.17 1.23 20.81
C ASP A 76 2.71 1.29 22.26
N THR A 77 3.11 2.31 23.02
CA THR A 77 2.92 2.31 24.49
C THR A 77 2.23 3.53 25.08
N MET A 78 2.23 4.65 24.37
CA MET A 78 1.79 5.94 24.95
C MET A 78 0.62 6.57 24.19
N LEU A 79 0.39 6.16 22.94
CA LEU A 79 -0.66 6.72 22.10
C LEU A 79 -2.03 6.20 22.54
N VAL A 80 -2.96 7.13 22.72
CA VAL A 80 -4.37 6.82 22.96
C VAL A 80 -5.16 7.41 21.80
N THR A 81 -5.66 6.54 20.92
CA THR A 81 -6.50 6.95 19.79
C THR A 81 -7.91 7.31 20.26
N LYS A 82 -8.48 8.37 19.73
CA LYS A 82 -9.86 8.74 19.96
C LYS A 82 -10.75 8.22 18.83
N PRO A 83 -11.90 7.61 19.13
CA PRO A 83 -12.85 7.23 18.07
C PRO A 83 -13.29 8.48 17.31
N LEU A 84 -13.52 8.33 16.00
CA LEU A 84 -14.10 9.40 15.21
C LEU A 84 -15.53 9.66 15.64
N ASP A 85 -15.94 10.92 15.51
CA ASP A 85 -17.32 11.34 15.76
C ASP A 85 -18.28 10.58 14.82
N SER A 86 -19.42 10.13 15.37
CA SER A 86 -20.43 9.37 14.66
C SER A 86 -20.98 10.11 13.43
N ALA A 87 -21.13 11.44 13.52
CA ALA A 87 -21.56 12.26 12.39
C ALA A 87 -20.55 12.22 11.26
N ARG A 88 -19.25 12.21 11.56
CA ARG A 88 -18.18 12.13 10.59
C ARG A 88 -18.11 10.74 9.94
N VAL A 89 -18.32 9.69 10.71
CA VAL A 89 -18.41 8.31 10.20
C VAL A 89 -19.57 8.18 9.23
N GLN A 90 -20.76 8.70 9.55
CA GLN A 90 -21.91 8.69 8.65
C GLN A 90 -21.64 9.46 7.36
N GLN A 91 -20.97 10.60 7.44
CA GLN A 91 -20.57 11.36 6.24
C GLN A 91 -19.62 10.56 5.34
N MET A 92 -18.66 9.86 5.92
CA MET A 92 -17.73 8.98 5.19
C MET A 92 -18.47 7.82 4.52
N GLU A 93 -19.44 7.22 5.22
CA GLU A 93 -20.27 6.13 4.69
C GLU A 93 -21.11 6.59 3.48
N HIS A 94 -21.71 7.78 3.55
CA HIS A 94 -22.46 8.36 2.42
C HIS A 94 -21.59 8.65 1.19
N GLN A 95 -20.31 8.92 1.36
CA GLN A 95 -19.39 9.16 0.25
C GLN A 95 -18.96 7.87 -0.46
N LEU A 96 -18.99 6.73 0.25
CA LEU A 96 -18.62 5.41 -0.29
C LEU A 96 -19.88 4.65 -0.75
N GLN A 97 -20.55 5.16 -1.79
CA GLN A 97 -21.73 4.48 -2.33
C GLN A 97 -21.34 3.33 -3.27
N PRO A 98 -22.00 2.17 -3.14
CA PRO A 98 -21.66 0.97 -3.90
C PRO A 98 -22.19 1.05 -5.35
N ASP A 99 -21.46 1.76 -6.24
CA ASP A 99 -21.80 1.83 -7.66
C ASP A 99 -20.90 0.94 -8.54
N ASN A 100 -19.60 0.95 -8.25
CA ASN A 100 -18.58 0.26 -9.03
C ASN A 100 -17.31 0.10 -8.19
N PRO A 101 -16.71 -1.11 -8.10
CA PRO A 101 -15.52 -1.38 -7.29
C PRO A 101 -14.34 -0.43 -7.57
N SER A 102 -14.04 -0.14 -8.83
CA SER A 102 -12.94 0.77 -9.19
C SER A 102 -13.19 2.21 -8.73
N ARG A 103 -14.44 2.65 -8.76
CA ARG A 103 -14.85 3.97 -8.28
C ARG A 103 -14.78 4.07 -6.77
N LEU A 104 -15.20 3.02 -6.05
CA LEU A 104 -15.09 2.93 -4.60
C LEU A 104 -13.63 3.02 -4.12
N ILE A 105 -12.71 2.34 -4.80
CA ILE A 105 -11.28 2.37 -4.50
C ILE A 105 -10.74 3.80 -4.68
N ALA A 106 -11.08 4.48 -5.77
CA ALA A 106 -10.68 5.86 -6.00
C ALA A 106 -11.29 6.83 -4.96
N GLN A 107 -12.56 6.65 -4.60
CA GLN A 107 -13.23 7.44 -3.56
C GLN A 107 -12.58 7.25 -2.19
N ALA A 108 -12.24 6.01 -1.81
CA ALA A 108 -11.56 5.73 -0.55
C ALA A 108 -10.15 6.34 -0.50
N SER A 109 -9.40 6.29 -1.59
CA SER A 109 -8.09 6.94 -1.71
C SER A 109 -8.19 8.47 -1.55
N ASN A 110 -9.14 9.10 -2.23
CA ASN A 110 -9.41 10.54 -2.09
C ASN A 110 -9.84 10.91 -0.66
N MET A 111 -10.75 10.14 -0.07
CA MET A 111 -11.22 10.35 1.30
C MET A 111 -10.07 10.29 2.32
N LEU A 112 -9.19 9.29 2.21
CA LEU A 112 -8.00 9.22 3.05
C LEU A 112 -7.15 10.48 2.93
N SER A 113 -6.90 10.92 1.71
CA SER A 113 -6.10 12.10 1.44
C SER A 113 -6.73 13.38 1.98
N GLU A 114 -8.01 13.62 1.75
CA GLU A 114 -8.72 14.81 2.22
C GLU A 114 -8.80 14.88 3.74
N LEU A 115 -9.04 13.74 4.42
CA LEU A 115 -9.18 13.70 5.87
C LEU A 115 -7.85 13.77 6.61
N THR A 116 -6.77 13.26 6.03
CA THR A 116 -5.44 13.23 6.67
C THR A 116 -4.52 14.35 6.23
N HIS A 117 -4.78 14.95 5.07
CA HIS A 117 -3.90 15.87 4.34
C HIS A 117 -2.54 15.25 3.97
N PHE A 118 -2.55 13.94 3.70
CA PHE A 118 -1.39 13.16 3.25
C PHE A 118 -1.76 12.37 2.00
N ALA A 119 -0.80 11.60 1.45
CA ALA A 119 -1.10 10.73 0.32
C ALA A 119 -1.90 9.51 0.79
N GLY A 120 -3.12 9.33 0.26
CA GLY A 120 -3.97 8.16 0.46
C GLY A 120 -3.69 7.13 -0.64
N VAL A 121 -3.49 5.88 -0.26
CA VAL A 121 -3.18 4.76 -1.17
C VAL A 121 -4.16 3.64 -0.92
N VAL A 122 -4.79 3.12 -1.96
CA VAL A 122 -5.67 1.94 -1.87
C VAL A 122 -5.21 0.92 -2.90
N ALA A 123 -4.67 -0.21 -2.43
CA ALA A 123 -4.25 -1.32 -3.26
C ALA A 123 -5.28 -2.44 -3.18
N THR A 124 -5.67 -2.96 -4.34
CA THR A 124 -6.44 -4.20 -4.42
C THR A 124 -5.52 -5.40 -4.27
N ALA A 125 -5.95 -6.41 -3.54
CA ALA A 125 -5.26 -7.68 -3.56
C ALA A 125 -5.19 -8.16 -5.01
N ARG A 126 -4.06 -8.69 -5.41
CA ARG A 126 -4.03 -9.51 -6.63
C ARG A 126 -5.17 -10.51 -6.48
N ARG A 127 -6.17 -10.44 -7.37
CA ARG A 127 -7.11 -11.56 -7.50
C ARG A 127 -6.23 -12.79 -7.61
N SER A 128 -6.33 -13.68 -6.65
CA SER A 128 -5.56 -14.91 -6.62
C SER A 128 -5.82 -15.60 -7.96
N ALA A 129 -4.77 -15.60 -8.79
CA ALA A 129 -4.75 -16.26 -10.07
C ALA A 129 -5.98 -15.98 -10.96
N ILE A 130 -5.83 -15.02 -11.88
CA ILE A 130 -6.78 -14.85 -12.99
C ILE A 130 -6.97 -16.24 -13.62
N THR A 131 -8.13 -16.84 -13.37
CA THR A 131 -8.47 -18.12 -13.96
C THR A 131 -9.03 -17.88 -15.36
N VAL A 132 -8.77 -18.80 -16.25
CA VAL A 132 -9.22 -18.73 -17.64
C VAL A 132 -10.56 -19.42 -17.75
N ARG A 133 -11.58 -18.76 -18.32
CA ARG A 133 -12.86 -19.35 -18.69
C ARG A 133 -12.83 -19.91 -20.10
N GLN A 134 -12.18 -19.17 -21.04
CA GLN A 134 -12.12 -19.59 -22.44
C GLN A 134 -10.92 -18.91 -23.13
N ILE A 135 -10.25 -19.64 -24.01
CA ILE A 135 -9.19 -19.13 -24.87
C ILE A 135 -9.56 -19.41 -26.32
N GLU A 136 -9.43 -18.42 -27.18
CA GLU A 136 -9.62 -18.57 -28.63
C GLU A 136 -8.47 -17.95 -29.40
N PHE A 137 -8.15 -18.57 -30.52
CA PHE A 137 -7.19 -18.07 -31.49
C PHE A 137 -7.86 -17.85 -32.84
N LEU A 138 -7.68 -16.65 -33.40
CA LEU A 138 -8.20 -16.29 -34.73
C LEU A 138 -7.05 -15.89 -35.65
N ARG A 139 -7.07 -16.43 -36.87
CA ARG A 139 -6.08 -16.09 -37.88
C ARG A 139 -6.35 -14.70 -38.45
N LEU A 140 -5.34 -13.80 -38.36
CA LEU A 140 -5.39 -12.46 -38.96
C LEU A 140 -4.61 -12.40 -40.30
N GLY A 141 -3.88 -13.46 -40.68
CA GLY A 141 -2.97 -13.47 -41.82
C GLY A 141 -1.58 -12.90 -41.51
N GLU A 142 -0.64 -13.09 -42.46
CA GLU A 142 0.73 -12.55 -42.34
C GLU A 142 1.44 -12.91 -41.02
N LYS A 143 1.33 -14.16 -40.60
CA LYS A 143 1.90 -14.67 -39.34
C LYS A 143 1.35 -13.98 -38.08
N ARG A 144 0.17 -13.36 -38.16
CA ARG A 144 -0.50 -12.74 -37.04
C ARG A 144 -1.70 -13.55 -36.59
N VAL A 145 -1.81 -13.76 -35.31
CA VAL A 145 -2.89 -14.48 -34.64
C VAL A 145 -3.49 -13.59 -33.56
N LEU A 146 -4.81 -13.44 -33.58
CA LEU A 146 -5.52 -12.79 -32.48
C LEU A 146 -5.79 -13.83 -31.38
N LEU A 147 -5.25 -13.60 -30.19
CA LEU A 147 -5.56 -14.34 -28.98
C LEU A 147 -6.69 -13.61 -28.26
N ILE A 148 -7.74 -14.33 -27.90
CA ILE A 148 -8.86 -13.85 -27.08
C ILE A 148 -8.89 -14.69 -25.82
N ILE A 149 -8.85 -14.04 -24.67
CA ILE A 149 -8.94 -14.65 -23.34
C ILE A 149 -10.20 -14.13 -22.66
N VAL A 150 -11.10 -15.03 -22.31
CA VAL A 150 -12.32 -14.72 -21.56
C VAL A 150 -12.13 -15.14 -20.12
N MET A 151 -12.38 -14.22 -19.19
CA MET A 151 -12.30 -14.45 -17.74
C MET A 151 -13.66 -14.84 -17.15
N PRO A 152 -13.72 -15.45 -15.96
CA PRO A 152 -14.98 -15.87 -15.33
C PRO A 152 -15.96 -14.72 -15.06
N ASP A 153 -15.46 -13.50 -14.81
CA ASP A 153 -16.24 -12.29 -14.60
C ASP A 153 -16.79 -11.66 -15.88
N GLY A 154 -16.49 -12.27 -17.05
CA GLY A 154 -16.92 -11.81 -18.36
C GLY A 154 -16.00 -10.77 -19.00
N GLU A 155 -14.92 -10.36 -18.33
CA GLU A 155 -13.88 -9.54 -18.97
C GLU A 155 -13.24 -10.31 -20.12
N VAL A 156 -12.98 -9.60 -21.23
CA VAL A 156 -12.35 -10.15 -22.43
C VAL A 156 -11.07 -9.39 -22.73
N GLU A 157 -9.97 -10.11 -22.73
CA GLU A 157 -8.69 -9.55 -23.19
C GLU A 157 -8.35 -10.09 -24.56
N ASN A 158 -7.89 -9.20 -25.45
CA ASN A 158 -7.49 -9.57 -26.79
C ASN A 158 -6.07 -9.06 -27.08
N ARG A 159 -5.29 -9.89 -27.82
CA ARG A 159 -3.92 -9.55 -28.23
C ARG A 159 -3.59 -10.09 -29.60
N VAL A 160 -2.87 -9.28 -30.35
CA VAL A 160 -2.28 -9.74 -31.61
C VAL A 160 -0.89 -10.30 -31.34
N LEU A 161 -0.72 -11.59 -31.61
CA LEU A 161 0.54 -12.30 -31.50
C LEU A 161 1.22 -12.33 -32.88
N SER A 162 2.50 -12.02 -32.92
CA SER A 162 3.34 -12.20 -34.10
C SER A 162 4.05 -13.54 -33.98
N MET A 163 3.77 -14.44 -34.93
CA MET A 163 4.29 -15.81 -34.94
C MET A 163 5.44 -15.94 -35.94
N GLU A 164 6.30 -16.93 -35.73
CA GLU A 164 7.42 -17.21 -36.67
C GLU A 164 6.94 -17.77 -38.03
N ARG A 165 5.79 -18.45 -38.03
CA ARG A 165 5.18 -19.05 -39.22
C ARG A 165 3.66 -18.80 -39.25
N ASP A 166 3.07 -19.02 -40.44
CA ASP A 166 1.61 -19.02 -40.59
C ASP A 166 0.99 -20.30 -40.03
N TYR A 167 -0.15 -20.13 -39.35
CA TYR A 167 -0.99 -21.22 -38.85
C TYR A 167 -2.33 -21.23 -39.57
N THR A 168 -2.83 -22.42 -39.87
CA THR A 168 -4.19 -22.59 -40.39
C THR A 168 -5.22 -22.40 -39.28
N GLN A 169 -6.44 -22.01 -39.65
CA GLN A 169 -7.51 -21.87 -38.62
C GLN A 169 -7.79 -23.20 -37.91
N SER A 170 -7.64 -24.33 -38.56
CA SER A 170 -7.80 -25.65 -37.93
C SER A 170 -6.78 -25.89 -36.83
N GLN A 171 -5.50 -25.57 -37.05
CA GLN A 171 -4.44 -25.68 -36.04
C GLN A 171 -4.69 -24.75 -34.85
N LEU A 172 -5.17 -23.53 -35.11
CA LEU A 172 -5.50 -22.56 -34.05
C LEU A 172 -6.69 -23.03 -33.23
N THR A 173 -7.71 -23.60 -33.85
CA THR A 173 -8.88 -24.17 -33.17
C THR A 173 -8.48 -25.39 -32.33
N GLU A 174 -7.61 -26.26 -32.84
CA GLU A 174 -7.11 -27.41 -32.08
C GLU A 174 -6.33 -26.97 -30.82
N ALA A 175 -5.45 -25.99 -30.99
CA ALA A 175 -4.71 -25.42 -29.83
C ALA A 175 -5.65 -24.79 -28.79
N GLY A 176 -6.65 -24.02 -29.23
CA GLY A 176 -7.66 -23.42 -28.32
C GLY A 176 -8.47 -24.48 -27.59
N ASN A 177 -8.94 -25.50 -28.33
CA ASN A 177 -9.70 -26.62 -27.74
C ASN A 177 -8.88 -27.38 -26.69
N PHE A 178 -7.59 -27.63 -26.97
CA PHE A 178 -6.68 -28.29 -26.03
C PHE A 178 -6.55 -27.49 -24.76
N LEU A 179 -6.28 -26.17 -24.84
CA LEU A 179 -6.17 -25.32 -23.67
C LEU A 179 -7.48 -25.25 -22.87
N ASN A 180 -8.60 -25.12 -23.57
CA ASN A 180 -9.91 -25.08 -22.93
C ASN A 180 -10.29 -26.42 -22.27
N GLN A 181 -9.92 -27.54 -22.85
CA GLN A 181 -10.25 -28.86 -22.29
C GLN A 181 -9.46 -29.17 -21.01
N HIS A 182 -8.18 -28.73 -20.92
CA HIS A 182 -7.28 -29.13 -19.85
C HIS A 182 -7.07 -28.05 -18.78
N TYR A 183 -7.34 -26.79 -19.10
CA TYR A 183 -6.91 -25.67 -18.26
C TYR A 183 -8.00 -24.62 -17.91
N ILE A 184 -9.28 -24.89 -18.21
CA ILE A 184 -10.37 -24.04 -17.72
C ILE A 184 -10.37 -24.05 -16.21
N GLY A 185 -10.48 -22.85 -15.60
CA GLY A 185 -10.43 -22.65 -14.16
C GLY A 185 -9.03 -22.63 -13.55
N CYS A 186 -8.00 -22.91 -14.33
CA CYS A 186 -6.61 -22.77 -13.90
C CYS A 186 -6.10 -21.34 -14.09
N SER A 187 -5.18 -20.92 -13.25
CA SER A 187 -4.43 -19.69 -13.45
C SER A 187 -3.33 -19.85 -14.50
N PHE A 188 -2.90 -18.74 -15.10
CA PHE A 188 -1.77 -18.78 -16.05
C PHE A 188 -0.50 -19.35 -15.42
N SER A 189 -0.24 -19.13 -14.14
CA SER A 189 0.88 -19.72 -13.41
C SER A 189 0.76 -21.24 -13.28
N GLN A 190 -0.43 -21.75 -12.97
CA GLN A 190 -0.71 -23.19 -12.94
C GLN A 190 -0.61 -23.84 -14.32
N ILE A 191 -1.17 -23.17 -15.36
CA ILE A 191 -1.08 -23.63 -16.74
C ILE A 191 0.39 -23.75 -17.15
N ARG A 192 1.23 -22.77 -16.82
CA ARG A 192 2.66 -22.78 -17.15
C ARG A 192 3.41 -23.91 -16.45
N GLU A 193 3.12 -24.15 -15.19
CA GLU A 193 3.76 -25.18 -14.38
C GLU A 193 3.41 -26.59 -14.93
N ASN A 194 2.15 -26.81 -15.25
CA ASN A 194 1.66 -28.06 -15.83
C ASN A 194 2.18 -28.27 -17.26
N LEU A 195 2.13 -27.25 -18.12
CA LEU A 195 2.63 -27.32 -19.48
C LEU A 195 4.14 -27.57 -19.57
N ARG A 196 4.96 -27.07 -18.63
CA ARG A 196 6.40 -27.38 -18.59
C ARG A 196 6.68 -28.87 -18.49
N GLY A 197 5.80 -29.65 -17.85
CA GLY A 197 5.88 -31.12 -17.79
C GLY A 197 5.45 -31.80 -19.07
N GLU A 198 4.42 -31.30 -19.75
CA GLU A 198 3.77 -31.92 -20.89
C GLU A 198 4.34 -31.47 -22.25
N LEU A 199 4.94 -30.29 -22.34
CA LEU A 199 5.55 -29.74 -23.57
C LEU A 199 6.66 -30.63 -24.17
N ARG A 200 7.23 -31.55 -23.41
CA ARG A 200 8.19 -32.54 -23.91
C ARG A 200 7.54 -33.61 -24.80
N GLN A 201 6.21 -33.74 -24.79
CA GLN A 201 5.46 -34.75 -25.54
C GLN A 201 4.59 -34.18 -26.66
N LEU A 202 4.40 -32.86 -26.70
CA LEU A 202 3.59 -32.17 -27.71
C LEU A 202 4.41 -31.80 -28.96
N HIS A 203 3.76 -31.78 -30.09
CA HIS A 203 4.37 -31.32 -31.35
C HIS A 203 4.91 -29.90 -31.19
N GLN A 204 6.14 -29.63 -31.67
CA GLN A 204 6.83 -28.33 -31.52
C GLN A 204 5.97 -27.13 -31.95
N ASP A 205 5.03 -27.35 -32.85
CA ASP A 205 4.15 -26.31 -33.37
C ASP A 205 3.11 -25.80 -32.35
N MET A 206 2.54 -26.71 -31.61
CA MET A 206 1.55 -26.39 -30.57
C MET A 206 2.23 -25.73 -29.37
N SER A 207 3.47 -26.11 -29.07
CA SER A 207 4.29 -25.52 -28.02
C SER A 207 4.52 -24.00 -28.20
N ALA A 208 4.76 -23.57 -29.47
CA ALA A 208 5.00 -22.16 -29.74
C ALA A 208 3.75 -21.29 -29.54
N LEU A 209 2.57 -21.79 -29.96
CA LEU A 209 1.29 -21.11 -29.70
C LEU A 209 0.96 -21.02 -28.21
N MET A 210 1.18 -22.09 -27.46
CA MET A 210 0.95 -22.14 -26.03
C MET A 210 1.91 -21.23 -25.27
N ALA A 211 3.19 -21.21 -25.63
CA ALA A 211 4.17 -20.31 -25.04
C ALA A 211 3.81 -18.83 -25.29
N ALA A 212 3.35 -18.50 -26.51
CA ALA A 212 2.91 -17.15 -26.84
C ALA A 212 1.63 -16.75 -26.08
N ALA A 213 0.67 -17.67 -25.93
CA ALA A 213 -0.54 -17.44 -25.14
C ALA A 213 -0.23 -17.23 -23.66
N LEU A 214 0.68 -18.01 -23.08
CA LEU A 214 1.11 -17.85 -21.70
C LEU A 214 1.84 -16.53 -21.47
N ALA A 215 2.74 -16.14 -22.38
CA ALA A 215 3.44 -14.85 -22.28
C ALA A 215 2.46 -13.67 -22.34
N ALA A 216 1.45 -13.75 -23.22
CA ALA A 216 0.40 -12.74 -23.31
C ALA A 216 -0.49 -12.71 -22.07
N GLY A 217 -0.83 -13.87 -21.52
CA GLY A 217 -1.58 -13.98 -20.27
C GLY A 217 -0.82 -13.47 -19.05
N ASP A 218 0.49 -13.72 -18.98
CA ASP A 218 1.35 -13.18 -17.93
C ASP A 218 1.44 -11.65 -17.98
N GLU A 219 1.54 -11.07 -19.18
CA GLU A 219 1.52 -9.62 -19.36
C GLU A 219 0.13 -9.02 -19.08
N ALA A 220 -0.96 -9.74 -19.38
CA ALA A 220 -2.32 -9.39 -19.02
C ALA A 220 -2.49 -9.40 -17.51
N SER A 221 -2.04 -10.47 -16.87
CA SER A 221 -2.00 -10.61 -15.42
C SER A 221 -1.10 -9.55 -14.76
N ALA A 222 0.01 -9.17 -15.39
CA ALA A 222 0.88 -8.11 -14.91
C ALA A 222 0.25 -6.70 -15.05
N LYS A 223 -0.56 -6.46 -16.08
CA LYS A 223 -1.31 -5.20 -16.23
C LYS A 223 -2.50 -5.11 -15.28
N GLN A 224 -3.13 -6.23 -14.93
CA GLN A 224 -4.16 -6.34 -13.91
C GLN A 224 -3.58 -6.63 -12.50
N SER A 225 -2.26 -6.86 -12.40
CA SER A 225 -1.59 -7.07 -11.11
C SER A 225 -1.75 -5.83 -10.25
N GLY A 226 -2.60 -5.95 -9.25
CA GLY A 226 -2.72 -5.08 -8.11
C GLY A 226 -2.42 -3.62 -8.42
N ASP A 227 -3.24 -2.96 -9.24
CA ASP A 227 -3.14 -1.53 -9.35
C ASP A 227 -3.52 -0.93 -7.99
N TYR A 228 -2.75 0.01 -7.55
CA TYR A 228 -3.20 0.86 -6.47
C TYR A 228 -3.58 2.24 -7.03
N VAL A 229 -4.54 2.84 -6.38
CA VAL A 229 -4.91 4.24 -6.62
C VAL A 229 -4.23 5.05 -5.53
N ILE A 230 -3.51 6.09 -5.95
CA ILE A 230 -2.97 7.12 -5.05
C ILE A 230 -3.76 8.40 -5.27
N SER A 231 -4.00 9.11 -4.18
CA SER A 231 -4.63 10.42 -4.20
C SER A 231 -3.92 11.34 -3.22
N GLY A 232 -3.81 12.62 -3.57
CA GLY A 232 -3.30 13.64 -2.68
C GLY A 232 -1.79 13.69 -2.52
N GLU A 233 -1.03 13.18 -3.48
CA GLU A 233 0.44 13.28 -3.47
C GLU A 233 0.90 14.74 -3.36
N HIS A 234 0.13 15.67 -3.92
CA HIS A 234 0.40 17.10 -3.84
C HIS A 234 0.36 17.66 -2.41
N HIS A 235 -0.38 17.04 -1.50
CA HIS A 235 -0.40 17.45 -0.08
C HIS A 235 0.99 17.31 0.55
N LEU A 236 1.80 16.34 0.09
CA LEU A 236 3.16 16.12 0.60
C LEU A 236 4.12 17.27 0.24
N LEU A 237 3.82 18.03 -0.81
CA LEU A 237 4.58 19.22 -1.20
C LEU A 237 4.39 20.38 -0.20
N HIS A 238 3.31 20.38 0.55
CA HIS A 238 2.98 21.40 1.55
C HIS A 238 3.40 21.01 2.98
N VAL A 239 4.02 19.83 3.14
CA VAL A 239 4.56 19.40 4.43
C VAL A 239 5.97 19.94 4.58
N ASP A 240 6.18 20.86 5.52
CA ASP A 240 7.46 21.55 5.71
C ASP A 240 8.63 20.57 5.86
N ASP A 241 8.46 19.49 6.61
CA ASP A 241 9.51 18.49 6.86
C ASP A 241 9.96 17.76 5.58
N LEU A 242 9.06 17.56 4.62
CA LEU A 242 9.35 16.90 3.35
C LEU A 242 9.79 17.91 2.28
N SER A 243 9.18 19.10 2.26
CA SER A 243 9.48 20.15 1.29
C SER A 243 10.85 20.80 1.51
N ALA A 244 11.38 20.72 2.72
CA ALA A 244 12.74 21.19 3.03
C ALA A 244 13.84 20.37 2.33
N ASP A 245 13.56 19.10 1.97
CA ASP A 245 14.46 18.22 1.21
C ASP A 245 13.85 17.76 -0.12
N MET A 246 14.16 18.49 -1.18
CA MET A 246 13.72 18.13 -2.54
C MET A 246 14.21 16.75 -3.00
N GLY A 247 15.33 16.27 -2.44
CA GLY A 247 15.83 14.90 -2.69
C GLY A 247 14.93 13.84 -2.12
N CYS A 248 14.39 14.06 -0.92
CA CYS A 248 13.41 13.20 -0.28
C CYS A 248 12.09 13.15 -1.08
N LEU A 249 11.54 14.31 -1.43
CA LEU A 249 10.33 14.39 -2.26
C LEU A 249 10.49 13.66 -3.59
N ARG A 250 11.62 13.86 -4.28
CA ARG A 250 11.87 13.18 -5.56
C ARG A 250 11.90 11.66 -5.42
N LYS A 251 12.55 11.14 -4.37
CA LYS A 251 12.55 9.69 -4.10
C LYS A 251 11.14 9.17 -3.85
N LEU A 252 10.33 9.93 -3.09
CA LEU A 252 8.97 9.57 -2.77
C LEU A 252 8.06 9.55 -4.00
N PHE A 253 8.13 10.56 -4.87
CA PHE A 253 7.37 10.58 -6.13
C PHE A 253 7.81 9.47 -7.08
N ASN A 254 9.11 9.19 -7.18
CA ASN A 254 9.60 8.04 -7.97
C ASN A 254 9.06 6.71 -7.43
N LEU A 255 8.95 6.54 -6.11
CA LEU A 255 8.33 5.36 -5.49
C LEU A 255 6.87 5.20 -5.93
N PHE A 256 6.12 6.31 -5.96
CA PHE A 256 4.72 6.31 -6.41
C PHE A 256 4.59 5.98 -7.91
N GLU A 257 5.51 6.45 -8.74
CA GLU A 257 5.51 6.16 -10.19
C GLU A 257 5.90 4.70 -10.48
N GLN A 258 6.91 4.16 -9.79
CA GLN A 258 7.42 2.80 -10.05
C GLN A 258 6.51 1.69 -9.52
N LYS A 259 5.59 1.99 -8.62
CA LYS A 259 4.55 1.13 -8.05
C LYS A 259 5.03 -0.15 -7.35
N THR A 260 6.10 -0.77 -7.79
CA THR A 260 6.50 -2.15 -7.39
C THR A 260 6.85 -2.27 -5.90
N GLU A 261 7.68 -1.36 -5.38
CA GLU A 261 8.17 -1.43 -4.00
C GLU A 261 7.04 -1.13 -3.00
N LEU A 262 6.23 -0.11 -3.31
CA LEU A 262 5.09 0.24 -2.46
C LEU A 262 4.04 -0.88 -2.43
N LEU A 263 3.76 -1.51 -3.58
CA LEU A 263 2.87 -2.68 -3.64
C LEU A 263 3.39 -3.84 -2.78
N GLN A 264 4.70 -4.12 -2.80
CA GLN A 264 5.30 -5.16 -1.96
C GLN A 264 5.09 -4.88 -0.47
N LEU A 265 5.26 -3.63 -0.04
CA LEU A 265 5.01 -3.21 1.35
C LEU A 265 3.54 -3.42 1.73
N LEU A 266 2.60 -3.02 0.85
CA LEU A 266 1.17 -3.17 1.07
C LEU A 266 0.74 -4.65 1.09
N GLU A 267 1.30 -5.48 0.20
CA GLU A 267 1.07 -6.93 0.19
C GLU A 267 1.62 -7.62 1.45
N ALA A 268 2.78 -7.20 1.95
CA ALA A 268 3.32 -7.71 3.21
C ALA A 268 2.40 -7.36 4.39
N SER A 269 1.87 -6.14 4.43
CA SER A 269 0.93 -5.68 5.46
C SER A 269 -0.40 -6.44 5.42
N ARG A 270 -0.84 -6.92 4.25
CA ARG A 270 -2.08 -7.68 4.08
C ARG A 270 -2.11 -8.98 4.87
N LYS A 271 -0.96 -9.62 5.09
CA LYS A 271 -0.86 -10.89 5.83
C LYS A 271 -1.05 -10.73 7.34
N GLY A 272 -0.91 -9.52 7.85
CA GLY A 272 -1.15 -9.18 9.24
C GLY A 272 -2.63 -8.90 9.53
N GLN A 273 -3.02 -8.97 10.80
CA GLN A 273 -4.35 -8.54 11.25
C GLN A 273 -4.28 -7.11 11.78
N GLY A 274 -5.26 -6.28 11.43
CA GLY A 274 -5.38 -4.92 11.94
C GLY A 274 -4.45 -3.92 11.25
N ILE A 275 -4.22 -2.81 11.95
CA ILE A 275 -3.42 -1.70 11.45
C ILE A 275 -1.95 -1.98 11.64
N HIS A 276 -1.16 -1.74 10.60
CA HIS A 276 0.30 -1.77 10.66
C HIS A 276 0.85 -0.37 10.42
N ILE A 277 1.87 0.00 11.20
CA ILE A 277 2.51 1.30 11.12
C ILE A 277 4.00 1.09 10.92
N PHE A 278 4.55 1.70 9.87
CA PHE A 278 5.97 1.71 9.56
C PHE A 278 6.50 3.11 9.75
N VAL A 279 7.49 3.29 10.61
CA VAL A 279 8.10 4.59 10.90
C VAL A 279 9.50 4.64 10.29
N GLY A 280 9.69 5.48 9.28
CA GLY A 280 10.99 5.67 8.63
C GLY A 280 11.56 4.38 8.04
N ALA A 281 12.77 4.02 8.46
CA ALA A 281 13.51 2.86 7.96
C ALA A 281 12.82 1.50 8.20
N GLU A 282 11.80 1.42 9.07
CA GLU A 282 11.07 0.17 9.33
C GLU A 282 10.33 -0.35 8.10
N SER A 283 10.02 0.52 7.13
CA SER A 283 9.42 0.13 5.86
C SER A 283 10.36 -0.73 4.99
N GLY A 284 11.67 -0.71 5.27
CA GLY A 284 12.71 -1.33 4.45
C GLY A 284 12.96 -0.59 3.12
N LEU A 285 12.31 0.55 2.88
CA LEU A 285 12.40 1.34 1.66
C LEU A 285 13.14 2.66 1.93
N ALA A 286 14.28 2.86 1.27
CA ALA A 286 15.08 4.08 1.41
C ALA A 286 14.31 5.36 1.02
N SER A 287 13.29 5.23 0.15
CA SER A 287 12.42 6.32 -0.25
C SER A 287 11.45 6.77 0.84
N LEU A 288 11.25 5.96 1.88
CA LEU A 288 10.32 6.22 2.98
C LEU A 288 11.02 6.50 4.32
N GLU A 289 12.35 6.66 4.33
CA GLU A 289 13.11 6.91 5.57
C GLU A 289 12.62 8.12 6.36
N GLU A 290 12.19 9.19 5.70
CA GLU A 290 11.66 10.40 6.32
C GLU A 290 10.12 10.40 6.45
N CYS A 291 9.49 9.29 6.06
CA CYS A 291 8.05 9.13 6.05
C CYS A 291 7.59 8.09 7.08
N SER A 292 6.29 8.11 7.36
CA SER A 292 5.59 7.01 8.01
C SER A 292 4.48 6.52 7.10
N VAL A 293 4.22 5.21 7.16
CA VAL A 293 3.14 4.55 6.42
C VAL A 293 2.23 3.86 7.42
N ILE A 294 0.96 4.22 7.39
CA ILE A 294 -0.08 3.56 8.20
C ILE A 294 -0.94 2.76 7.24
N THR A 295 -1.01 1.45 7.42
CA THR A 295 -1.73 0.53 6.55
C THR A 295 -2.85 -0.19 7.30
N ALA A 296 -3.95 -0.48 6.61
CA ALA A 296 -5.00 -1.34 7.10
C ALA A 296 -5.50 -2.28 5.98
N PRO A 297 -5.59 -3.59 6.21
CA PRO A 297 -6.26 -4.48 5.29
C PRO A 297 -7.76 -4.21 5.29
N TYR A 298 -8.40 -4.34 4.13
CA TYR A 298 -9.86 -4.28 4.01
C TYR A 298 -10.41 -5.57 3.42
N SER A 299 -11.58 -5.99 3.90
CA SER A 299 -12.17 -7.29 3.58
C SER A 299 -13.56 -7.12 3.00
N ALA A 300 -13.88 -7.88 1.96
CA ALA A 300 -15.23 -8.06 1.44
C ALA A 300 -15.60 -9.55 1.55
N ASP A 301 -16.82 -9.83 1.98
CA ASP A 301 -17.33 -11.20 2.17
C ASP A 301 -16.44 -12.10 3.05
N GLY A 302 -15.80 -11.50 4.06
CA GLY A 302 -14.91 -12.20 4.99
C GLY A 302 -13.51 -12.52 4.44
N GLN A 303 -13.21 -12.11 3.22
CA GLN A 303 -11.87 -12.26 2.61
C GLN A 303 -11.16 -10.92 2.49
N VAL A 304 -9.85 -10.91 2.77
CA VAL A 304 -9.03 -9.70 2.57
C VAL A 304 -8.83 -9.46 1.08
N VAL A 305 -9.47 -8.42 0.56
CA VAL A 305 -9.47 -8.05 -0.86
C VAL A 305 -8.48 -6.94 -1.20
N GLY A 306 -7.84 -6.36 -0.21
CA GLY A 306 -6.79 -5.36 -0.45
C GLY A 306 -6.25 -4.74 0.82
N THR A 307 -5.40 -3.73 0.64
CA THR A 307 -4.82 -2.93 1.71
C THR A 307 -4.90 -1.46 1.33
N LEU A 308 -5.34 -0.63 2.24
CA LEU A 308 -5.21 0.81 2.11
C LEU A 308 -4.12 1.36 3.02
N ALA A 309 -3.59 2.51 2.66
CA ALA A 309 -2.54 3.16 3.41
C ALA A 309 -2.62 4.68 3.34
N VAL A 310 -2.00 5.31 4.32
CA VAL A 310 -1.67 6.75 4.30
C VAL A 310 -0.16 6.86 4.38
N VAL A 311 0.44 7.62 3.48
CA VAL A 311 1.86 7.96 3.45
C VAL A 311 2.01 9.44 3.79
N GLY A 312 2.75 9.75 4.82
CA GLY A 312 3.00 11.12 5.29
C GLY A 312 4.34 11.22 6.01
N PRO A 313 4.68 12.40 6.57
CA PRO A 313 5.93 12.61 7.31
C PRO A 313 6.00 11.75 8.58
N ARG A 314 7.20 11.49 9.11
CA ARG A 314 7.34 10.85 10.44
C ARG A 314 6.60 11.62 11.53
N ARG A 315 6.50 12.94 11.38
CA ARG A 315 5.78 13.84 12.26
C ARG A 315 4.31 13.99 11.84
N MET A 316 3.55 12.91 11.86
CA MET A 316 2.10 12.97 11.62
C MET A 316 1.31 12.86 12.92
N ASP A 317 0.09 13.37 12.93
CA ASP A 317 -0.87 13.21 14.04
C ASP A 317 -1.45 11.79 14.03
N TYR A 318 -0.71 10.85 14.62
CA TYR A 318 -1.10 9.43 14.67
C TYR A 318 -2.43 9.22 15.39
N GLU A 319 -2.73 10.03 16.44
CA GLU A 319 -3.99 9.95 17.20
C GLU A 319 -5.20 10.14 16.28
N ARG A 320 -5.07 11.01 15.28
CA ARG A 320 -6.11 11.34 14.30
C ARG A 320 -6.07 10.42 13.08
N VAL A 321 -4.89 10.11 12.55
CA VAL A 321 -4.74 9.39 11.27
C VAL A 321 -5.10 7.92 11.41
N ILE A 322 -4.70 7.27 12.50
CA ILE A 322 -4.99 5.84 12.72
C ILE A 322 -6.49 5.52 12.67
N PRO A 323 -7.38 6.22 13.39
CA PRO A 323 -8.82 5.98 13.32
C PRO A 323 -9.42 6.23 11.93
N ILE A 324 -8.90 7.22 11.18
CA ILE A 324 -9.35 7.50 9.81
C ILE A 324 -9.03 6.31 8.90
N VAL A 325 -7.81 5.79 8.97
CA VAL A 325 -7.37 4.63 8.19
C VAL A 325 -8.21 3.39 8.52
N ASP A 326 -8.42 3.10 9.81
CA ASP A 326 -9.22 1.96 10.27
C ASP A 326 -10.67 2.03 9.81
N ILE A 327 -11.32 3.17 9.99
CA ILE A 327 -12.73 3.34 9.62
C ILE A 327 -12.89 3.29 8.11
N THR A 328 -11.99 3.93 7.35
CA THR A 328 -12.05 3.88 5.87
C THR A 328 -11.90 2.44 5.37
N ALA A 329 -11.01 1.63 5.97
CA ALA A 329 -10.85 0.22 5.61
C ALA A 329 -12.14 -0.58 5.83
N ARG A 330 -12.80 -0.38 6.97
CA ARG A 330 -14.07 -1.05 7.28
C ARG A 330 -15.20 -0.61 6.35
N LEU A 331 -15.35 0.68 6.11
CA LEU A 331 -16.39 1.22 5.23
C LEU A 331 -16.20 0.77 3.78
N LEU A 332 -14.97 0.81 3.26
CA LEU A 332 -14.65 0.31 1.93
C LEU A 332 -14.98 -1.19 1.80
N GLY A 333 -14.60 -2.00 2.78
CA GLY A 333 -14.91 -3.42 2.81
C GLY A 333 -16.42 -3.69 2.80
N ASN A 334 -17.18 -2.97 3.62
CA ASN A 334 -18.64 -3.08 3.65
C ASN A 334 -19.28 -2.69 2.32
N ALA A 335 -18.83 -1.58 1.72
CA ALA A 335 -19.36 -1.12 0.43
C ALA A 335 -19.04 -2.10 -0.72
N LEU A 336 -17.88 -2.75 -0.69
CA LEU A 336 -17.50 -3.78 -1.67
C LEU A 336 -18.26 -5.08 -1.49
N SER A 337 -18.69 -5.42 -0.27
CA SER A 337 -19.52 -6.62 0.02
C SER A 337 -20.98 -6.45 -0.41
N GLN A 338 -21.44 -5.24 -0.68
CA GLN A 338 -22.82 -4.94 -1.11
C GLN A 338 -22.97 -4.91 -2.64
N ASN A 339 -21.88 -5.02 -3.39
CA ASN A 339 -21.84 -5.10 -4.85
C ASN A 339 -21.79 -6.56 -5.33
#